data_18c003d807e365ff5e66691c33754c07
#
_entry.id   18c003d807e365ff5e66691c33754c07
#
_cell.length_a   1.000
_cell.length_b   1.000
_cell.length_c   1.000
_cell.angle_alpha   90.00
_cell.angle_beta   90.00
_cell.angle_gamma   90.00
#
_symmetry.space_group_name_H-M   'P 1'
#
loop_
_entity.id
_entity.type
_entity.pdbx_description
1 polymer ?
#
loop_
_entity_poly.entity_id
_entity_poly.type
_entity_poly.pdbx_seq_one_letter_code
_entity_poly.pdbx_strand_id
1 'polypeptide(L)'
;MQHEPILQENSNRFVLFPIQHADIWQYYKKAEASFWTAEEIDLSQDLTDWKNLNDGERHFISHILAFFAASDGIVNENLAEHFVAEVQYTEAKFFYGFQIAMENIHSETYSLLIDTYIKDNGERDRLLNAIEHIDCVKKKADWALRWIDNGSFQERLIAFAAVEGIFFSGSFCSIFWLKKRGLMPGLTFSNELISRDEGLHCDFACHLYTKHVNNQLPKDTVREIIMDAVAIEKEFVTDALPVRLIGMNADLMCQYIEFVADRLLMELGCEKEWNSSNPFDFMDMISLQGKTNFFEKRVGDYQKAGVMKSTEPADSAARFSIEEDF
;
A
#
# COMPACT_ATOMS: atom_id res chain seq x y z
N MET A 1 -1.86 -31.13 11.39
CA MET A 1 -1.61 -29.73 11.02
C MET A 1 -0.29 -29.35 11.63
N GLN A 2 0.66 -28.89 10.83
CA GLN A 2 1.91 -28.37 11.37
C GLN A 2 1.60 -27.09 12.18
N HIS A 3 2.31 -26.93 13.27
CA HIS A 3 2.15 -25.84 14.22
C HIS A 3 2.62 -24.51 13.61
N GLU A 4 1.73 -23.49 13.56
CA GLU A 4 2.03 -22.14 13.07
C GLU A 4 2.10 -21.16 14.25
N PRO A 5 3.30 -20.79 14.72
CA PRO A 5 3.45 -20.02 15.96
C PRO A 5 2.76 -18.66 15.95
N ILE A 6 2.77 -17.97 14.81
CA ILE A 6 2.17 -16.63 14.67
C ILE A 6 0.65 -16.64 14.92
N LEU A 7 0.00 -17.80 14.73
CA LEU A 7 -1.45 -17.98 14.91
C LEU A 7 -1.82 -18.57 16.29
N GLN A 8 -0.82 -18.81 17.16
CA GLN A 8 -1.09 -19.45 18.45
C GLN A 8 -1.27 -18.45 19.57
N GLU A 9 -2.35 -18.63 20.34
CA GLU A 9 -2.54 -17.88 21.56
C GLU A 9 -1.35 -18.04 22.52
N ASN A 10 -0.93 -16.91 23.08
CA ASN A 10 0.09 -16.88 24.12
C ASN A 10 -0.41 -16.09 25.34
N SER A 11 0.15 -16.40 26.52
CA SER A 11 -0.24 -15.76 27.78
C SER A 11 0.15 -14.28 27.85
N ASN A 12 1.11 -13.86 27.03
CA ASN A 12 1.67 -12.49 27.04
C ASN A 12 0.95 -11.54 26.05
N ARG A 13 -0.08 -12.01 25.35
CA ARG A 13 -0.78 -11.23 24.30
C ARG A 13 -1.42 -9.91 24.78
N PHE A 14 -1.56 -9.73 26.08
CA PHE A 14 -2.14 -8.53 26.68
C PHE A 14 -1.09 -7.48 27.10
N VAL A 15 0.20 -7.81 27.02
CA VAL A 15 1.30 -6.97 27.49
C VAL A 15 2.34 -6.84 26.38
N LEU A 16 2.69 -5.59 26.04
CA LEU A 16 3.65 -5.34 24.96
C LEU A 16 5.09 -5.68 25.34
N PHE A 17 5.51 -5.33 26.54
CA PHE A 17 6.90 -5.53 26.96
C PHE A 17 7.09 -6.80 27.79
N PRO A 18 8.23 -7.50 27.62
CA PRO A 18 9.34 -7.15 26.71
C PRO A 18 8.99 -7.48 25.25
N ILE A 19 9.53 -6.69 24.31
CA ILE A 19 9.38 -6.96 22.88
C ILE A 19 9.95 -8.33 22.55
N GLN A 20 9.12 -9.18 21.93
CA GLN A 20 9.48 -10.55 21.53
C GLN A 20 9.98 -10.60 20.08
N HIS A 21 9.40 -9.78 19.20
CA HIS A 21 9.68 -9.74 17.77
C HIS A 21 10.16 -8.33 17.38
N ALA A 22 11.46 -8.09 17.59
CA ALA A 22 12.05 -6.76 17.38
C ALA A 22 11.98 -6.30 15.92
N ASP A 23 12.06 -7.22 14.97
CA ASP A 23 11.94 -6.95 13.53
C ASP A 23 10.52 -6.51 13.15
N ILE A 24 9.48 -7.17 13.67
CA ILE A 24 8.07 -6.75 13.51
C ILE A 24 7.84 -5.38 14.17
N TRP A 25 8.38 -5.20 15.38
CA TRP A 25 8.29 -3.92 16.09
C TRP A 25 8.88 -2.76 15.31
N GLN A 26 9.98 -2.98 14.58
CA GLN A 26 10.58 -1.96 13.72
C GLN A 26 9.64 -1.54 12.58
N TYR A 27 8.87 -2.46 11.98
CA TYR A 27 7.87 -2.11 10.98
C TYR A 27 6.77 -1.21 11.56
N TYR A 28 6.25 -1.55 12.74
CA TYR A 28 5.29 -0.68 13.42
C TYR A 28 5.87 0.73 13.67
N LYS A 29 7.11 0.82 14.16
CA LYS A 29 7.75 2.13 14.42
C LYS A 29 8.01 2.93 13.13
N LYS A 30 8.29 2.27 12.01
CA LYS A 30 8.38 2.94 10.71
C LYS A 30 7.02 3.48 10.26
N ALA A 31 5.97 2.69 10.39
CA ALA A 31 4.61 3.12 10.06
C ALA A 31 4.20 4.33 10.91
N GLU A 32 4.39 4.26 12.23
CA GLU A 32 4.09 5.35 13.17
C GLU A 32 4.87 6.64 12.83
N ALA A 33 6.16 6.53 12.45
CA ALA A 33 6.99 7.67 12.08
C ALA A 33 6.56 8.33 10.76
N SER A 34 5.82 7.64 9.91
CA SER A 34 5.33 8.14 8.63
C SER A 34 3.86 8.60 8.66
N PHE A 35 3.26 8.73 9.84
CA PHE A 35 1.87 9.18 10.02
C PHE A 35 1.60 10.55 9.39
N TRP A 36 0.46 10.68 8.75
CA TRP A 36 -0.07 11.90 8.14
C TRP A 36 -1.60 11.88 8.18
N THR A 37 -2.24 13.01 7.88
CA THR A 37 -3.70 13.12 7.80
C THR A 37 -4.15 13.76 6.49
N ALA A 38 -5.41 13.56 6.11
CA ALA A 38 -5.95 14.07 4.86
C ALA A 38 -5.90 15.60 4.75
N GLU A 39 -5.95 16.32 5.89
CA GLU A 39 -5.83 17.79 5.94
C GLU A 39 -4.47 18.34 5.54
N GLU A 40 -3.43 17.51 5.47
CA GLU A 40 -2.12 17.92 4.97
C GLU A 40 -2.08 18.12 3.45
N ILE A 41 -3.13 17.72 2.73
CA ILE A 41 -3.19 17.74 1.27
C ILE A 41 -3.92 19.00 0.79
N ASP A 42 -3.21 19.88 0.11
CA ASP A 42 -3.80 21.08 -0.51
C ASP A 42 -4.27 20.79 -1.95
N LEU A 43 -5.59 20.79 -2.15
CA LEU A 43 -6.23 20.56 -3.45
C LEU A 43 -6.57 21.85 -4.22
N SER A 44 -6.19 23.01 -3.71
CA SER A 44 -6.62 24.31 -4.26
C SER A 44 -6.16 24.53 -5.72
N GLN A 45 -4.96 24.06 -6.07
CA GLN A 45 -4.42 24.19 -7.43
C GLN A 45 -4.99 23.14 -8.39
N ASP A 46 -5.36 21.98 -7.90
CA ASP A 46 -5.86 20.86 -8.69
C ASP A 46 -7.15 21.21 -9.45
N LEU A 47 -8.00 22.07 -8.89
CA LEU A 47 -9.25 22.51 -9.54
C LEU A 47 -8.99 23.28 -10.84
N THR A 48 -7.88 23.98 -10.93
CA THR A 48 -7.48 24.68 -12.16
C THR A 48 -7.00 23.68 -13.20
N ASP A 49 -6.15 22.74 -12.81
CA ASP A 49 -5.66 21.69 -13.69
C ASP A 49 -6.79 20.80 -14.17
N TRP A 50 -7.68 20.38 -13.27
CA TRP A 50 -8.85 19.55 -13.58
C TRP A 50 -9.71 20.11 -14.71
N LYS A 51 -9.94 21.42 -14.72
CA LYS A 51 -10.71 22.10 -15.79
C LYS A 51 -10.00 22.08 -17.14
N ASN A 52 -8.68 22.02 -17.14
CA ASN A 52 -7.85 22.03 -18.34
C ASN A 52 -7.54 20.62 -18.88
N LEU A 53 -7.79 19.56 -18.10
CA LEU A 53 -7.67 18.19 -18.57
C LEU A 53 -8.68 17.90 -19.68
N ASN A 54 -8.32 17.01 -20.61
CA ASN A 54 -9.26 16.50 -21.59
C ASN A 54 -10.20 15.44 -20.97
N ASP A 55 -11.25 15.05 -21.71
CA ASP A 55 -12.26 14.11 -21.21
C ASP A 55 -11.67 12.73 -20.89
N GLY A 56 -10.70 12.27 -21.68
CA GLY A 56 -10.00 11.00 -21.45
C GLY A 56 -9.18 11.01 -20.15
N GLU A 57 -8.49 12.11 -19.89
CA GLU A 57 -7.71 12.29 -18.65
C GLU A 57 -8.63 12.34 -17.42
N ARG A 58 -9.72 13.11 -17.49
CA ARG A 58 -10.71 13.14 -16.40
C ARG A 58 -11.34 11.78 -16.15
N HIS A 59 -11.75 11.09 -17.23
CA HIS A 59 -12.28 9.75 -17.13
C HIS A 59 -11.29 8.79 -16.44
N PHE A 60 -10.05 8.80 -16.90
CA PHE A 60 -8.99 7.95 -16.34
C PHE A 60 -8.79 8.21 -14.84
N ILE A 61 -8.56 9.46 -14.44
CA ILE A 61 -8.32 9.85 -13.05
C ILE A 61 -9.52 9.47 -12.17
N SER A 62 -10.75 9.78 -12.60
CA SER A 62 -11.96 9.46 -11.85
C SER A 62 -12.09 7.96 -11.56
N HIS A 63 -11.77 7.11 -12.52
CA HIS A 63 -11.87 5.65 -12.37
C HIS A 63 -10.74 5.07 -11.52
N ILE A 64 -9.53 5.64 -11.58
CA ILE A 64 -8.44 5.30 -10.67
C ILE A 64 -8.81 5.63 -9.23
N LEU A 65 -9.35 6.81 -8.97
CA LEU A 65 -9.79 7.20 -7.63
C LEU A 65 -10.93 6.31 -7.12
N ALA A 66 -11.88 5.97 -7.99
CA ALA A 66 -12.95 5.03 -7.67
C ALA A 66 -12.42 3.63 -7.33
N PHE A 67 -11.42 3.16 -8.05
CA PHE A 67 -10.74 1.90 -7.76
C PHE A 67 -10.05 1.94 -6.39
N PHE A 68 -9.29 2.97 -6.07
CA PHE A 68 -8.63 3.12 -4.78
C PHE A 68 -9.63 3.16 -3.62
N ALA A 69 -10.66 4.01 -3.72
CA ALA A 69 -11.67 4.13 -2.68
C ALA A 69 -12.41 2.80 -2.39
N ALA A 70 -12.62 1.99 -3.43
CA ALA A 70 -13.23 0.66 -3.29
C ALA A 70 -12.28 -0.35 -2.69
N SER A 71 -11.00 -0.31 -3.06
CA SER A 71 -9.97 -1.27 -2.63
C SER A 71 -9.64 -1.13 -1.16
N ASP A 72 -9.54 0.09 -0.63
CA ASP A 72 -9.24 0.33 0.78
C ASP A 72 -10.34 -0.25 1.70
N GLY A 73 -11.60 -0.21 1.27
CA GLY A 73 -12.69 -0.86 1.99
C GLY A 73 -12.50 -2.38 2.11
N ILE A 74 -12.09 -3.04 1.03
CA ILE A 74 -11.82 -4.49 0.99
C ILE A 74 -10.57 -4.83 1.82
N VAL A 75 -9.52 -4.03 1.71
CA VAL A 75 -8.29 -4.17 2.50
C VAL A 75 -8.62 -4.07 3.99
N ASN A 76 -9.38 -3.05 4.41
CA ASN A 76 -9.78 -2.87 5.80
C ASN A 76 -10.61 -4.04 6.34
N GLU A 77 -11.53 -4.59 5.55
CA GLU A 77 -12.33 -5.75 5.95
C GLU A 77 -11.43 -6.96 6.21
N ASN A 78 -10.50 -7.26 5.32
CA ASN A 78 -9.53 -8.35 5.50
C ASN A 78 -8.62 -8.14 6.72
N LEU A 79 -8.14 -6.91 6.94
CA LEU A 79 -7.32 -6.59 8.11
C LEU A 79 -8.10 -6.82 9.42
N ALA A 80 -9.31 -6.29 9.51
CA ALA A 80 -10.12 -6.32 10.72
C ALA A 80 -10.66 -7.73 11.04
N GLU A 81 -11.20 -8.43 10.05
CA GLU A 81 -11.87 -9.72 10.26
C GLU A 81 -10.90 -10.90 10.34
N HIS A 82 -9.75 -10.81 9.66
CA HIS A 82 -8.78 -11.90 9.57
C HIS A 82 -7.47 -11.58 10.26
N PHE A 83 -6.65 -10.70 9.72
CA PHE A 83 -5.26 -10.59 10.22
C PHE A 83 -5.15 -10.15 11.67
N VAL A 84 -5.92 -9.14 12.10
CA VAL A 84 -5.92 -8.70 13.51
C VAL A 84 -6.47 -9.78 14.45
N ALA A 85 -7.48 -10.54 14.00
CA ALA A 85 -8.10 -11.59 14.80
C ALA A 85 -7.20 -12.84 14.90
N GLU A 86 -6.61 -13.28 13.79
CA GLU A 86 -5.87 -14.54 13.68
C GLU A 86 -4.44 -14.44 14.23
N VAL A 87 -3.72 -13.35 13.94
CA VAL A 87 -2.33 -13.16 14.36
C VAL A 87 -2.26 -12.96 15.87
N GLN A 88 -1.36 -13.70 16.55
CA GLN A 88 -1.23 -13.67 18.00
C GLN A 88 0.01 -12.94 18.52
N TYR A 89 0.94 -12.54 17.63
CA TYR A 89 2.07 -11.70 18.02
C TYR A 89 1.61 -10.28 18.31
N THR A 90 1.89 -9.79 19.51
CA THR A 90 1.45 -8.46 19.97
C THR A 90 1.97 -7.35 19.08
N GLU A 91 3.23 -7.43 18.68
CA GLU A 91 3.88 -6.46 17.78
C GLU A 91 3.21 -6.42 16.41
N ALA A 92 2.79 -7.56 15.87
CA ALA A 92 2.08 -7.63 14.59
C ALA A 92 0.66 -7.04 14.71
N LYS A 93 -0.04 -7.26 15.83
CA LYS A 93 -1.33 -6.62 16.09
C LYS A 93 -1.20 -5.09 16.17
N PHE A 94 -0.10 -4.58 16.71
CA PHE A 94 0.16 -3.14 16.75
C PHE A 94 0.36 -2.59 15.33
N PHE A 95 1.12 -3.29 14.49
CA PHE A 95 1.29 -2.90 13.10
C PHE A 95 -0.05 -2.90 12.35
N TYR A 96 -0.82 -3.97 12.39
CA TYR A 96 -2.10 -4.06 11.71
C TYR A 96 -3.12 -3.06 12.22
N GLY A 97 -3.15 -2.79 13.54
CA GLY A 97 -4.02 -1.74 14.10
C GLY A 97 -3.68 -0.35 13.56
N PHE A 98 -2.39 -0.06 13.39
CA PHE A 98 -1.94 1.19 12.78
C PHE A 98 -2.20 1.21 11.26
N GLN A 99 -2.00 0.09 10.57
CA GLN A 99 -2.33 -0.02 9.15
C GLN A 99 -3.82 0.30 8.91
N ILE A 100 -4.74 -0.29 9.68
CA ILE A 100 -6.19 0.03 9.60
C ILE A 100 -6.43 1.54 9.76
N ALA A 101 -5.72 2.20 10.68
CA ALA A 101 -5.85 3.64 10.86
C ALA A 101 -5.37 4.41 9.62
N MET A 102 -4.30 3.97 8.96
CA MET A 102 -3.81 4.58 7.73
C MET A 102 -4.73 4.32 6.54
N GLU A 103 -5.28 3.11 6.40
CA GLU A 103 -6.27 2.80 5.36
C GLU A 103 -7.54 3.66 5.49
N ASN A 104 -7.95 3.99 6.71
CA ASN A 104 -9.05 4.94 6.93
C ASN A 104 -8.69 6.34 6.41
N ILE A 105 -7.45 6.79 6.60
CA ILE A 105 -6.96 8.08 6.09
C ILE A 105 -6.83 8.06 4.55
N HIS A 106 -6.38 6.94 3.97
CA HIS A 106 -6.36 6.75 2.51
C HIS A 106 -7.78 6.83 1.93
N SER A 107 -8.72 6.09 2.49
CA SER A 107 -10.13 6.08 2.08
C SER A 107 -10.77 7.46 2.19
N GLU A 108 -10.54 8.19 3.30
CA GLU A 108 -10.96 9.59 3.44
C GLU A 108 -10.38 10.46 2.34
N THR A 109 -9.08 10.33 2.08
CA THR A 109 -8.37 11.12 1.05
C THR A 109 -8.95 10.87 -0.34
N TYR A 110 -9.17 9.62 -0.73
CA TYR A 110 -9.78 9.30 -2.03
C TYR A 110 -11.21 9.83 -2.16
N SER A 111 -11.98 9.75 -1.09
CA SER A 111 -13.34 10.31 -1.03
C SER A 111 -13.31 11.83 -1.20
N LEU A 112 -12.39 12.54 -0.54
CA LEU A 112 -12.21 13.98 -0.68
C LEU A 112 -11.75 14.38 -2.08
N LEU A 113 -10.87 13.60 -2.71
CA LEU A 113 -10.45 13.84 -4.10
C LEU A 113 -11.62 13.70 -5.07
N ILE A 114 -12.43 12.63 -4.94
CA ILE A 114 -13.63 12.42 -5.75
C ILE A 114 -14.63 13.58 -5.55
N ASP A 115 -14.94 13.95 -4.30
CA ASP A 115 -15.87 15.05 -4.00
C ASP A 115 -15.35 16.41 -4.53
N THR A 116 -14.04 16.60 -4.50
CA THR A 116 -13.40 17.84 -4.97
C THR A 116 -13.49 17.98 -6.50
N TYR A 117 -13.23 16.90 -7.24
CA TYR A 117 -13.15 16.96 -8.70
C TYR A 117 -14.50 16.73 -9.38
N ILE A 118 -15.34 15.86 -8.86
CA ILE A 118 -16.60 15.43 -9.46
C ILE A 118 -17.77 16.20 -8.84
N LYS A 119 -18.33 17.13 -9.60
CA LYS A 119 -19.42 17.99 -9.12
C LYS A 119 -20.82 17.48 -9.47
N ASP A 120 -20.93 16.55 -10.41
CA ASP A 120 -22.18 15.85 -10.69
C ASP A 120 -22.46 14.79 -9.62
N ASN A 121 -23.60 14.91 -8.94
CA ASN A 121 -23.94 14.01 -7.84
C ASN A 121 -24.13 12.56 -8.29
N GLY A 122 -24.76 12.34 -9.46
CA GLY A 122 -24.99 11.00 -9.98
C GLY A 122 -23.70 10.28 -10.34
N GLU A 123 -22.77 11.00 -10.98
CA GLU A 123 -21.44 10.45 -11.31
C GLU A 123 -20.61 10.22 -10.05
N ARG A 124 -20.64 11.13 -9.10
CA ARG A 124 -19.97 10.94 -7.80
C ARG A 124 -20.47 9.72 -7.07
N ASP A 125 -21.78 9.54 -6.95
CA ASP A 125 -22.39 8.38 -6.30
C ASP A 125 -22.02 7.09 -7.04
N ARG A 126 -21.97 7.11 -8.37
CA ARG A 126 -21.51 5.96 -9.19
C ARG A 126 -20.06 5.58 -8.92
N LEU A 127 -19.17 6.58 -8.80
CA LEU A 127 -17.74 6.35 -8.52
C LEU A 127 -17.50 5.85 -7.09
N LEU A 128 -18.22 6.38 -6.11
CA LEU A 128 -18.13 5.94 -4.71
C LEU A 128 -18.70 4.52 -4.49
N ASN A 129 -19.53 4.04 -5.43
CA ASN A 129 -20.07 2.67 -5.44
C ASN A 129 -19.47 1.85 -6.60
N ALA A 130 -18.18 2.02 -6.87
CA ALA A 130 -17.50 1.50 -8.05
C ALA A 130 -17.54 -0.04 -8.16
N ILE A 131 -17.52 -0.77 -7.06
CA ILE A 131 -17.60 -2.25 -7.05
C ILE A 131 -18.88 -2.74 -7.72
N GLU A 132 -20.00 -2.02 -7.54
CA GLU A 132 -21.29 -2.41 -8.14
C GLU A 132 -21.47 -1.90 -9.58
N HIS A 133 -20.78 -0.81 -9.95
CA HIS A 133 -21.10 -0.05 -11.15
C HIS A 133 -19.99 0.02 -12.19
N ILE A 134 -18.77 -0.45 -11.85
CA ILE A 134 -17.59 -0.35 -12.72
C ILE A 134 -16.93 -1.73 -12.86
N ASP A 135 -17.15 -2.39 -13.98
CA ASP A 135 -16.73 -3.79 -14.22
C ASP A 135 -15.23 -4.03 -13.95
N CYS A 136 -14.37 -3.11 -14.34
CA CYS A 136 -12.93 -3.27 -14.14
C CYS A 136 -12.52 -3.17 -12.66
N VAL A 137 -13.21 -2.36 -11.87
CA VAL A 137 -13.03 -2.30 -10.41
C VAL A 137 -13.55 -3.57 -9.77
N LYS A 138 -14.76 -4.00 -10.19
CA LYS A 138 -15.38 -5.24 -9.71
C LYS A 138 -14.48 -6.46 -9.92
N LYS A 139 -13.82 -6.58 -11.05
CA LYS A 139 -12.94 -7.73 -11.35
C LYS A 139 -11.79 -7.86 -10.36
N LYS A 140 -11.13 -6.75 -10.00
CA LYS A 140 -10.09 -6.73 -8.97
C LYS A 140 -10.66 -7.03 -7.58
N ALA A 141 -11.80 -6.44 -7.25
CA ALA A 141 -12.51 -6.68 -6.00
C ALA A 141 -12.91 -8.15 -5.82
N ASP A 142 -13.52 -8.75 -6.83
CA ASP A 142 -13.93 -10.17 -6.81
C ASP A 142 -12.71 -11.11 -6.64
N TRP A 143 -11.56 -10.74 -7.22
CA TRP A 143 -10.32 -11.49 -7.02
C TRP A 143 -9.84 -11.42 -5.56
N ALA A 144 -9.82 -10.24 -4.96
CA ALA A 144 -9.41 -10.05 -3.57
C ALA A 144 -10.36 -10.77 -2.60
N LEU A 145 -11.67 -10.57 -2.74
CA LEU A 145 -12.70 -11.20 -1.91
C LEU A 145 -12.66 -12.73 -1.98
N ARG A 146 -12.38 -13.31 -3.15
CA ARG A 146 -12.21 -14.76 -3.30
C ARG A 146 -11.14 -15.31 -2.35
N TRP A 147 -10.02 -14.62 -2.17
CA TRP A 147 -8.95 -15.04 -1.26
C TRP A 147 -9.30 -14.76 0.20
N ILE A 148 -9.95 -13.64 0.49
CA ILE A 148 -10.42 -13.30 1.84
C ILE A 148 -11.36 -14.39 2.36
N ASP A 149 -12.35 -14.77 1.57
CA ASP A 149 -13.40 -15.72 1.99
C ASP A 149 -12.92 -17.18 2.06
N ASN A 150 -12.04 -17.58 1.15
CA ASN A 150 -11.74 -19.00 0.93
C ASN A 150 -10.28 -19.38 1.14
N GLY A 151 -9.37 -18.42 1.27
CA GLY A 151 -7.94 -18.67 1.40
C GLY A 151 -7.53 -19.14 2.80
N SER A 152 -6.47 -19.94 2.89
CA SER A 152 -5.72 -20.14 4.13
C SER A 152 -5.05 -18.83 4.55
N PHE A 153 -4.56 -18.75 5.81
CA PHE A 153 -3.79 -17.59 6.28
C PHE A 153 -2.63 -17.24 5.34
N GLN A 154 -1.89 -18.25 4.87
CA GLN A 154 -0.76 -18.07 3.97
C GLN A 154 -1.19 -17.52 2.60
N GLU A 155 -2.27 -18.08 2.04
CA GLU A 155 -2.81 -17.62 0.75
C GLU A 155 -3.35 -16.19 0.85
N ARG A 156 -4.08 -15.86 1.92
CA ARG A 156 -4.53 -14.49 2.17
C ARG A 156 -3.38 -13.50 2.30
N LEU A 157 -2.29 -13.88 2.97
CA LEU A 157 -1.12 -13.03 3.14
C LEU A 157 -0.42 -12.73 1.80
N ILE A 158 -0.29 -13.75 0.92
CA ILE A 158 0.26 -13.57 -0.43
C ILE A 158 -0.68 -12.74 -1.31
N ALA A 159 -1.99 -13.03 -1.27
CA ALA A 159 -2.98 -12.28 -2.03
C ALA A 159 -3.04 -10.81 -1.58
N PHE A 160 -2.94 -10.56 -0.27
CA PHE A 160 -2.85 -9.22 0.28
C PHE A 160 -1.61 -8.47 -0.25
N ALA A 161 -0.43 -9.10 -0.23
CA ALA A 161 0.78 -8.53 -0.80
C ALA A 161 0.63 -8.26 -2.33
N ALA A 162 -0.15 -9.07 -3.05
CA ALA A 162 -0.44 -8.83 -4.47
C ALA A 162 -1.40 -7.65 -4.68
N VAL A 163 -2.39 -7.44 -3.81
CA VAL A 163 -3.27 -6.25 -3.85
C VAL A 163 -2.44 -4.98 -3.64
N GLU A 164 -1.71 -4.91 -2.54
CA GLU A 164 -0.89 -3.74 -2.16
C GLU A 164 0.25 -3.48 -3.18
N GLY A 165 0.94 -4.53 -3.61
CA GLY A 165 2.12 -4.43 -4.45
C GLY A 165 1.85 -4.42 -5.95
N ILE A 166 0.79 -5.11 -6.45
CA ILE A 166 0.54 -5.25 -7.89
C ILE A 166 -0.68 -4.46 -8.33
N PHE A 167 -1.85 -4.64 -7.69
CA PHE A 167 -3.09 -3.99 -8.15
C PHE A 167 -3.06 -2.47 -8.05
N PHE A 168 -2.23 -1.92 -7.17
CA PHE A 168 -2.03 -0.49 -7.05
C PHE A 168 -0.90 0.05 -7.94
N SER A 169 -0.01 -0.81 -8.42
CA SER A 169 1.23 -0.41 -9.09
C SER A 169 1.01 0.43 -10.34
N GLY A 170 0.16 -0.01 -11.25
CA GLY A 170 -0.16 0.70 -12.48
C GLY A 170 -0.87 2.03 -12.23
N SER A 171 -1.75 2.05 -11.23
CA SER A 171 -2.49 3.24 -10.81
C SER A 171 -1.57 4.29 -10.21
N PHE A 172 -0.70 3.92 -9.27
CA PHE A 172 0.31 4.83 -8.72
C PHE A 172 1.27 5.37 -9.78
N CYS A 173 1.78 4.50 -10.64
CA CYS A 173 2.65 4.88 -11.75
C CYS A 173 1.97 5.91 -12.66
N SER A 174 0.69 5.73 -12.96
CA SER A 174 -0.11 6.64 -13.79
C SER A 174 -0.26 8.02 -13.15
N ILE A 175 -0.45 8.11 -11.84
CA ILE A 175 -0.52 9.39 -11.14
C ILE A 175 0.88 10.04 -11.06
N PHE A 176 1.95 9.28 -10.87
CA PHE A 176 3.32 9.81 -10.97
C PHE A 176 3.66 10.34 -12.36
N TRP A 177 3.06 9.77 -13.41
CA TRP A 177 3.17 10.34 -14.75
C TRP A 177 2.53 11.74 -14.84
N LEU A 178 1.39 11.98 -14.20
CA LEU A 178 0.81 13.32 -14.08
C LEU A 178 1.76 14.28 -13.36
N LYS A 179 2.43 13.83 -12.31
CA LYS A 179 3.48 14.60 -11.61
C LYS A 179 4.62 14.98 -12.55
N LYS A 180 5.12 14.04 -13.37
CA LYS A 180 6.15 14.32 -14.37
C LYS A 180 5.70 15.39 -15.39
N ARG A 181 4.40 15.48 -15.67
CA ARG A 181 3.78 16.50 -16.52
C ARG A 181 3.51 17.82 -15.79
N GLY A 182 3.74 17.92 -14.50
CA GLY A 182 3.47 19.11 -13.69
C GLY A 182 2.00 19.40 -13.42
N LEU A 183 1.16 18.36 -13.41
CA LEU A 183 -0.30 18.44 -13.25
C LEU A 183 -0.76 17.89 -11.90
N MET A 184 -1.88 18.44 -11.40
CA MET A 184 -2.60 17.92 -10.24
C MET A 184 -1.70 17.76 -8.98
N PRO A 185 -1.09 18.85 -8.47
CA PRO A 185 -0.09 18.75 -7.39
C PRO A 185 -0.64 18.14 -6.10
N GLY A 186 -1.89 18.39 -5.72
CA GLY A 186 -2.51 17.80 -4.55
C GLY A 186 -2.72 16.29 -4.71
N LEU A 187 -3.27 15.84 -5.85
CA LEU A 187 -3.42 14.44 -6.19
C LEU A 187 -2.07 13.71 -6.21
N THR A 188 -1.06 14.31 -6.83
CA THR A 188 0.26 13.67 -6.92
C THR A 188 0.99 13.64 -5.59
N PHE A 189 0.79 14.63 -4.73
CA PHE A 189 1.32 14.61 -3.37
C PHE A 189 0.65 13.54 -2.50
N SER A 190 -0.68 13.42 -2.56
CA SER A 190 -1.37 12.31 -1.86
C SER A 190 -0.87 10.95 -2.34
N ASN A 191 -0.65 10.80 -3.64
CA ASN A 191 -0.10 9.57 -4.22
C ASN A 191 1.30 9.21 -3.68
N GLU A 192 2.15 10.20 -3.39
CA GLU A 192 3.46 9.97 -2.75
C GLU A 192 3.31 9.43 -1.33
N LEU A 193 2.38 9.98 -0.56
CA LEU A 193 2.14 9.54 0.81
C LEU A 193 1.55 8.13 0.85
N ILE A 194 0.50 7.91 0.08
CA ILE A 194 -0.23 6.63 0.05
C ILE A 194 0.67 5.53 -0.53
N SER A 195 1.30 5.74 -1.69
CA SER A 195 2.16 4.68 -2.29
C SER A 195 3.36 4.30 -1.43
N ARG A 196 3.85 5.21 -0.60
CA ARG A 196 4.87 4.88 0.42
C ARG A 196 4.30 3.96 1.50
N ASP A 197 3.10 4.26 1.99
CA ASP A 197 2.46 3.47 3.04
C ASP A 197 2.12 2.07 2.50
N GLU A 198 1.57 1.95 1.30
CA GLU A 198 1.28 0.67 0.64
C GLU A 198 2.55 -0.15 0.38
N GLY A 199 3.66 0.51 0.03
CA GLY A 199 4.96 -0.15 -0.07
C GLY A 199 5.41 -0.76 1.26
N LEU A 200 5.20 -0.07 2.38
CA LEU A 200 5.51 -0.57 3.72
C LEU A 200 4.58 -1.73 4.12
N HIS A 201 3.29 -1.66 3.78
CA HIS A 201 2.30 -2.71 4.04
C HIS A 201 2.65 -3.99 3.27
N CYS A 202 2.99 -3.86 1.99
CA CYS A 202 3.45 -4.96 1.15
C CYS A 202 4.75 -5.59 1.70
N ASP A 203 5.75 -4.77 2.04
CA ASP A 203 7.02 -5.22 2.63
C ASP A 203 6.78 -5.98 3.95
N PHE A 204 5.85 -5.51 4.77
CA PHE A 204 5.48 -6.18 6.02
C PHE A 204 4.84 -7.55 5.79
N ALA A 205 3.91 -7.66 4.82
CA ALA A 205 3.30 -8.93 4.45
C ALA A 205 4.35 -9.94 3.98
N CYS A 206 5.29 -9.52 3.13
CA CYS A 206 6.41 -10.34 2.67
C CYS A 206 7.34 -10.75 3.82
N HIS A 207 7.62 -9.83 4.74
CA HIS A 207 8.43 -10.11 5.93
C HIS A 207 7.77 -11.15 6.84
N LEU A 208 6.50 -10.99 7.17
CA LEU A 208 5.76 -11.98 7.96
C LEU A 208 5.78 -13.35 7.28
N TYR A 209 5.48 -13.40 5.99
CA TYR A 209 5.45 -14.64 5.23
C TYR A 209 6.81 -15.36 5.25
N THR A 210 7.90 -14.65 5.00
CA THR A 210 9.22 -15.26 4.84
C THR A 210 9.94 -15.54 6.16
N LYS A 211 9.64 -14.79 7.24
CA LYS A 211 10.34 -14.90 8.53
C LYS A 211 9.53 -15.53 9.65
N HIS A 212 8.21 -15.40 9.62
CA HIS A 212 7.34 -15.78 10.73
C HIS A 212 6.29 -16.86 10.38
N VAL A 213 6.16 -17.21 9.09
CA VAL A 213 5.32 -18.32 8.64
C VAL A 213 6.17 -19.56 8.43
N ASN A 214 5.90 -20.61 9.23
CA ASN A 214 6.65 -21.87 9.16
C ASN A 214 6.16 -22.79 8.02
N ASN A 215 4.85 -22.76 7.77
CA ASN A 215 4.21 -23.59 6.76
C ASN A 215 3.96 -22.79 5.46
N GLN A 216 5.05 -22.37 4.84
CA GLN A 216 4.97 -21.63 3.58
C GLN A 216 4.32 -22.47 2.48
N LEU A 217 3.61 -21.80 1.58
CA LEU A 217 3.03 -22.42 0.39
C LEU A 217 4.12 -22.96 -0.55
N PRO A 218 3.81 -23.98 -1.37
CA PRO A 218 4.67 -24.35 -2.48
C PRO A 218 4.95 -23.12 -3.36
N LYS A 219 6.19 -22.97 -3.82
CA LYS A 219 6.59 -21.82 -4.66
C LYS A 219 5.77 -21.67 -5.93
N ASP A 220 5.33 -22.78 -6.51
CA ASP A 220 4.46 -22.78 -7.68
C ASP A 220 3.09 -22.16 -7.36
N THR A 221 2.52 -22.45 -6.19
CA THR A 221 1.26 -21.83 -5.73
C THR A 221 1.41 -20.32 -5.53
N VAL A 222 2.50 -19.87 -4.90
CA VAL A 222 2.80 -18.42 -4.75
C VAL A 222 2.89 -17.76 -6.11
N ARG A 223 3.63 -18.38 -7.03
CA ARG A 223 3.80 -17.89 -8.40
C ARG A 223 2.47 -17.80 -9.15
N GLU A 224 1.61 -18.82 -9.05
CA GLU A 224 0.27 -18.82 -9.68
C GLU A 224 -0.60 -17.66 -9.18
N ILE A 225 -0.62 -17.38 -7.88
CA ILE A 225 -1.36 -16.24 -7.30
C ILE A 225 -0.86 -14.92 -7.88
N ILE A 226 0.47 -14.73 -7.93
CA ILE A 226 1.08 -13.49 -8.45
C ILE A 226 0.83 -13.34 -9.95
N MET A 227 0.96 -14.42 -10.74
CA MET A 227 0.70 -14.39 -12.18
C MET A 227 -0.76 -14.04 -12.51
N ASP A 228 -1.71 -14.57 -11.75
CA ASP A 228 -3.13 -14.26 -11.90
C ASP A 228 -3.41 -12.78 -11.62
N ALA A 229 -2.84 -12.23 -10.56
CA ALA A 229 -2.92 -10.80 -10.25
C ALA A 229 -2.31 -9.92 -11.36
N VAL A 230 -1.14 -10.29 -11.88
CA VAL A 230 -0.48 -9.57 -12.99
C VAL A 230 -1.33 -9.57 -14.25
N ALA A 231 -1.97 -10.69 -14.58
CA ALA A 231 -2.86 -10.77 -15.76
C ALA A 231 -4.04 -9.79 -15.64
N ILE A 232 -4.67 -9.72 -14.46
CA ILE A 232 -5.77 -8.80 -14.17
C ILE A 232 -5.31 -7.35 -14.22
N GLU A 233 -4.15 -7.04 -13.63
CA GLU A 233 -3.61 -5.67 -13.64
C GLU A 233 -3.26 -5.20 -15.04
N LYS A 234 -2.65 -6.06 -15.87
CA LYS A 234 -2.38 -5.73 -17.27
C LYS A 234 -3.65 -5.46 -18.05
N GLU A 235 -4.68 -6.29 -17.93
CA GLU A 235 -5.97 -6.05 -18.57
C GLU A 235 -6.59 -4.72 -18.10
N PHE A 236 -6.48 -4.41 -16.81
CA PHE A 236 -6.97 -3.16 -16.26
C PHE A 236 -6.34 -1.95 -16.94
N VAL A 237 -5.02 -1.90 -17.11
CA VAL A 237 -4.29 -0.73 -17.64
C VAL A 237 -4.27 -0.66 -19.17
N THR A 238 -4.60 -1.73 -19.88
CA THR A 238 -4.60 -1.78 -21.35
C THR A 238 -5.98 -1.65 -21.95
N ASP A 239 -6.94 -2.37 -21.43
CA ASP A 239 -8.25 -2.57 -22.03
C ASP A 239 -9.38 -1.88 -21.26
N ALA A 240 -9.45 -2.12 -19.94
CA ALA A 240 -10.54 -1.64 -19.11
C ALA A 240 -10.42 -0.13 -18.80
N LEU A 241 -9.24 0.33 -18.43
CA LEU A 241 -8.89 1.73 -18.19
C LEU A 241 -7.55 2.07 -18.88
N PRO A 242 -7.54 2.27 -20.21
CA PRO A 242 -6.29 2.32 -20.95
C PRO A 242 -5.43 3.53 -20.58
N VAL A 243 -4.18 3.29 -20.16
CA VAL A 243 -3.20 4.35 -19.81
C VAL A 243 -2.87 5.29 -20.98
N ARG A 244 -3.19 4.90 -22.22
CA ARG A 244 -3.10 5.80 -23.38
C ARG A 244 -4.01 7.04 -23.26
N LEU A 245 -5.07 6.99 -22.46
CA LEU A 245 -5.94 8.14 -22.18
C LEU A 245 -5.20 9.30 -21.53
N ILE A 246 -4.13 9.01 -20.79
CA ILE A 246 -3.25 10.02 -20.19
C ILE A 246 -1.90 10.14 -20.92
N GLY A 247 -1.77 9.56 -22.10
CA GLY A 247 -0.60 9.64 -22.96
C GLY A 247 0.55 8.71 -22.54
N MET A 248 0.31 7.66 -21.76
CA MET A 248 1.29 6.64 -21.43
C MET A 248 1.28 5.49 -22.45
N ASN A 249 2.42 4.83 -22.59
CA ASN A 249 2.58 3.64 -23.40
C ASN A 249 2.12 2.40 -22.63
N ALA A 250 1.15 1.67 -23.17
CA ALA A 250 0.58 0.48 -22.54
C ALA A 250 1.58 -0.69 -22.44
N ASP A 251 2.44 -0.88 -23.44
CA ASP A 251 3.44 -1.96 -23.41
C ASP A 251 4.49 -1.71 -22.32
N LEU A 252 4.93 -0.45 -22.17
CA LEU A 252 5.84 -0.07 -21.10
C LEU A 252 5.16 -0.19 -19.71
N MET A 253 3.86 0.10 -19.61
CA MET A 253 3.13 -0.12 -18.37
C MET A 253 3.06 -1.62 -18.02
N CYS A 254 2.79 -2.48 -19.00
CA CYS A 254 2.83 -3.93 -18.80
C CYS A 254 4.21 -4.41 -18.34
N GLN A 255 5.29 -3.88 -18.94
CA GLN A 255 6.66 -4.17 -18.52
C GLN A 255 6.93 -3.69 -17.08
N TYR A 256 6.39 -2.53 -16.68
CA TYR A 256 6.51 -2.01 -15.32
C TYR A 256 5.80 -2.90 -14.30
N ILE A 257 4.59 -3.37 -14.62
CA ILE A 257 3.84 -4.30 -13.77
C ILE A 257 4.62 -5.62 -13.58
N GLU A 258 5.20 -6.16 -14.66
CA GLU A 258 6.07 -7.34 -14.58
C GLU A 258 7.30 -7.10 -13.70
N PHE A 259 7.94 -5.94 -13.82
CA PHE A 259 9.08 -5.56 -12.99
C PHE A 259 8.71 -5.51 -11.51
N VAL A 260 7.56 -4.93 -11.16
CA VAL A 260 7.05 -4.88 -9.78
C VAL A 260 6.74 -6.28 -9.27
N ALA A 261 6.10 -7.12 -10.09
CA ALA A 261 5.77 -8.50 -9.74
C ALA A 261 7.02 -9.38 -9.55
N ASP A 262 8.05 -9.21 -10.37
CA ASP A 262 9.34 -9.88 -10.19
C ASP A 262 10.00 -9.51 -8.84
N ARG A 263 9.90 -8.25 -8.43
CA ARG A 263 10.37 -7.83 -7.09
C ARG A 263 9.59 -8.52 -5.98
N LEU A 264 8.26 -8.52 -6.09
CA LEU A 264 7.39 -9.18 -5.11
C LEU A 264 7.68 -10.68 -5.00
N LEU A 265 7.85 -11.38 -6.12
CA LEU A 265 8.25 -12.79 -6.14
C LEU A 265 9.57 -13.02 -5.40
N MET A 266 10.58 -12.18 -5.62
CA MET A 266 11.87 -12.27 -4.92
C MET A 266 11.72 -12.04 -3.41
N GLU A 267 10.93 -11.06 -3.00
CA GLU A 267 10.66 -10.77 -1.59
C GLU A 267 9.90 -11.90 -0.90
N LEU A 268 9.07 -12.66 -1.64
CA LEU A 268 8.40 -13.88 -1.19
C LEU A 268 9.29 -15.15 -1.27
N GLY A 269 10.56 -15.01 -1.63
CA GLY A 269 11.53 -16.12 -1.72
C GLY A 269 11.38 -16.99 -2.96
N CYS A 270 10.71 -16.49 -4.00
CA CYS A 270 10.58 -17.13 -5.31
C CYS A 270 11.59 -16.56 -6.33
N GLU A 271 11.75 -17.24 -7.46
CA GLU A 271 12.52 -16.71 -8.58
C GLU A 271 11.67 -15.73 -9.39
N LYS A 272 12.34 -14.84 -10.14
CA LYS A 272 11.69 -13.95 -11.09
C LYS A 272 11.02 -14.75 -12.21
N GLU A 273 9.86 -14.29 -12.68
CA GLU A 273 9.15 -14.88 -13.79
C GLU A 273 9.48 -14.20 -15.13
N TRP A 274 9.44 -12.87 -15.17
CA TRP A 274 9.58 -12.10 -16.41
C TRP A 274 11.00 -11.59 -16.64
N ASN A 275 11.77 -11.39 -15.60
CA ASN A 275 13.08 -10.75 -15.65
C ASN A 275 13.03 -9.34 -16.26
N SER A 276 11.92 -8.65 -16.08
CA SER A 276 11.68 -7.32 -16.61
C SER A 276 12.48 -6.25 -15.86
N SER A 277 12.88 -5.20 -16.57
CA SER A 277 13.51 -4.00 -16.03
C SER A 277 12.51 -2.86 -15.96
N ASN A 278 12.70 -1.92 -15.01
CA ASN A 278 11.85 -0.73 -14.92
C ASN A 278 12.01 0.14 -16.19
N PRO A 279 10.92 0.35 -16.96
CA PRO A 279 10.98 1.16 -18.17
C PRO A 279 10.80 2.66 -17.91
N PHE A 280 10.43 3.07 -16.68
CA PHE A 280 10.10 4.44 -16.32
C PHE A 280 11.15 5.06 -15.40
N ASP A 281 11.98 5.94 -15.96
CA ASP A 281 13.03 6.67 -15.24
C ASP A 281 12.51 7.47 -14.03
N PHE A 282 11.30 8.04 -14.14
CA PHE A 282 10.69 8.79 -13.06
C PHE A 282 10.28 7.90 -11.86
N MET A 283 10.02 6.62 -12.09
CA MET A 283 9.72 5.67 -11.01
C MET A 283 10.98 5.24 -10.25
N ASP A 284 12.16 5.25 -10.89
CA ASP A 284 13.44 5.00 -10.21
C ASP A 284 13.76 6.13 -9.20
N MET A 285 13.54 7.38 -9.60
CA MET A 285 13.76 8.53 -8.73
C MET A 285 12.84 8.51 -7.50
N ILE A 286 11.58 8.09 -7.66
CA ILE A 286 10.62 7.97 -6.58
C ILE A 286 11.02 6.85 -5.62
N SER A 287 11.45 5.71 -6.14
CA SER A 287 11.94 4.58 -5.34
C SER A 287 13.18 4.94 -4.53
N LEU A 288 14.10 5.74 -5.08
CA LEU A 288 15.30 6.24 -4.38
C LEU A 288 14.93 7.26 -3.31
N GLN A 289 14.01 8.18 -3.60
CA GLN A 289 13.52 9.16 -2.63
C GLN A 289 12.75 8.47 -1.48
N GLY A 290 11.97 7.43 -1.78
CA GLY A 290 11.29 6.62 -0.77
C GLY A 290 12.26 5.88 0.16
N LYS A 291 13.40 5.39 -0.35
CA LYS A 291 14.38 4.62 0.45
C LYS A 291 15.37 5.47 1.27
N THR A 292 15.71 6.68 0.81
CA THR A 292 16.79 7.48 1.43
C THR A 292 16.38 8.87 1.88
N ASN A 293 15.60 9.62 1.11
CA ASN A 293 15.34 11.05 1.38
C ASN A 293 13.95 11.33 1.98
N PHE A 294 12.95 10.52 1.67
CA PHE A 294 11.62 10.73 2.18
C PHE A 294 11.54 10.42 3.68
N PHE A 295 12.15 9.30 4.10
CA PHE A 295 12.26 8.96 5.52
C PHE A 295 13.16 9.94 6.27
N GLU A 296 14.30 10.34 5.71
CA GLU A 296 15.18 11.33 6.34
C GLU A 296 14.52 12.70 6.42
N LYS A 297 13.84 13.15 5.39
CA LYS A 297 13.25 14.49 5.34
C LYS A 297 12.00 14.63 6.21
N ARG A 298 11.08 13.63 6.22
CA ARG A 298 9.90 13.68 7.10
C ARG A 298 10.17 13.20 8.51
N VAL A 299 11.03 12.22 8.69
CA VAL A 299 11.51 11.83 10.01
C VAL A 299 12.29 12.98 10.65
N GLY A 300 13.01 13.79 9.84
CA GLY A 300 13.62 15.04 10.31
C GLY A 300 12.61 16.13 10.66
N ASP A 301 11.52 16.26 9.90
CA ASP A 301 10.53 17.33 10.09
C ASP A 301 9.48 17.00 11.17
N TYR A 302 9.16 15.71 11.40
CA TYR A 302 8.10 15.26 12.32
C TYR A 302 8.58 14.29 13.41
N GLN A 303 9.87 13.97 13.47
CA GLN A 303 10.41 13.09 14.50
C GLN A 303 10.27 13.74 15.86
N LYS A 304 9.35 13.26 16.69
CA LYS A 304 9.38 13.56 18.12
C LYS A 304 10.73 13.09 18.65
N ALA A 305 11.47 13.98 19.28
CA ALA A 305 12.79 13.69 19.81
C ALA A 305 12.79 12.37 20.60
N GLY A 306 13.59 11.39 20.16
CA GLY A 306 13.77 10.13 20.87
C GLY A 306 13.03 8.91 20.36
N VAL A 307 12.11 9.01 19.38
CA VAL A 307 11.32 7.85 18.86
C VAL A 307 12.21 6.71 18.32
N MET A 308 13.37 7.04 17.72
CA MET A 308 14.31 6.02 17.18
C MET A 308 15.44 5.64 18.14
N LYS A 309 15.61 6.34 19.27
CA LYS A 309 16.69 6.04 20.24
C LYS A 309 16.46 4.77 21.05
N SER A 310 15.24 4.24 21.07
CA SER A 310 14.89 3.02 21.80
C SER A 310 15.29 1.71 21.08
N THR A 311 15.84 1.79 19.86
CA THR A 311 16.24 0.63 19.06
C THR A 311 17.75 0.38 19.03
N GLU A 312 18.57 1.22 19.69
CA GLU A 312 20.00 0.94 19.86
C GLU A 312 20.25 0.00 21.06
N PRO A 313 21.27 -0.88 20.99
CA PRO A 313 21.61 -1.76 22.11
C PRO A 313 21.93 -0.95 23.37
N ALA A 314 21.57 -1.49 24.52
CA ALA A 314 21.54 -0.85 25.84
C ALA A 314 22.87 -0.30 26.40
N ASP A 315 23.96 -0.23 25.63
CA ASP A 315 25.27 0.26 26.08
C ASP A 315 25.49 1.77 25.92
N SER A 316 24.53 2.52 25.37
CA SER A 316 24.61 3.99 25.21
C SER A 316 23.47 4.77 25.88
N ALA A 317 22.78 4.18 26.83
CA ALA A 317 21.71 4.87 27.55
C ALA A 317 22.27 6.04 28.36
N ALA A 318 22.14 7.26 27.83
CA ALA A 318 22.28 8.48 28.60
C ALA A 318 21.30 8.43 29.78
N ARG A 319 21.79 8.41 31.01
CA ARG A 319 20.98 8.45 32.21
C ARG A 319 20.15 9.74 32.20
N PHE A 320 18.85 9.59 32.33
CA PHE A 320 17.92 10.68 32.57
C PHE A 320 18.29 11.28 33.95
N SER A 321 18.76 12.51 33.95
CA SER A 321 19.00 13.29 35.18
C SER A 321 17.73 14.11 35.46
N ILE A 322 17.21 13.98 36.68
CA ILE A 322 16.05 14.74 37.18
C ILE A 322 16.51 16.13 37.76
N GLU A 323 17.79 16.41 37.66
CA GLU A 323 18.39 17.66 38.19
C GLU A 323 18.74 18.64 37.05
N GLU A 324 17.74 19.17 36.35
CA GLU A 324 17.86 20.43 35.64
C GLU A 324 16.80 21.38 36.20
N ASP A 325 17.30 22.35 36.94
CA ASP A 325 16.55 23.49 37.47
C ASP A 325 15.91 24.29 36.33
N PHE A 326 14.67 24.74 36.54
CA PHE A 326 13.90 25.64 35.70
C PHE A 326 14.53 27.00 35.51
#